data_22ec0482a1c00668f2707dad1890cd29
#
_entry.id   22ec0482a1c00668f2707dad1890cd29
#
_cell.length_a   1.000
_cell.length_b   1.000
_cell.length_c   1.000
_cell.angle_alpha   90.00
_cell.angle_beta   90.00
_cell.angle_gamma   90.00
#
_symmetry.space_group_name_H-M   'P 1'
#
loop_
_entity.id
_entity.type
_entity.pdbx_description
1 polymer ?
#
loop_
_entity_poly.entity_id
_entity_poly.type
_entity_poly.pdbx_seq_one_letter_code
_entity_poly.pdbx_strand_id
1 'polypeptide(L)'
;MPRLEEEGVVIRCGLTPTDIMHRKGDFTRFNSEAAELGAEFVASCIDVSPDTLSDMVYDLMKKRLYMNIVRVLIEDQYPHFRKSGLGNRLEAMISESWEMMKGGGEGDFVGLRFRTPAVLVGIGAPIHIFLPDVAKALGTQCVIPENAGVANALGAVLGNIAATCEIEIKPQYSIEGIQGYIVFGKSRTSSVADKDEAIGIGLREAEAEARAEAIRRGALGDISLTSHVVMGTAEASNKTEVLFGIKAVATAIGGVGL
;
A
#
# COMPACT_ATOMS: atom_id res chain seq x y z
N MET A 1 7.43 -15.78 -32.35
CA MET A 1 7.35 -14.57 -31.50
C MET A 1 7.87 -14.81 -30.07
N PRO A 2 7.40 -15.82 -29.26
CA PRO A 2 7.85 -15.97 -27.86
C PRO A 2 9.38 -16.02 -27.71
N ARG A 3 10.06 -16.75 -28.58
CA ARG A 3 11.53 -16.90 -28.53
C ARG A 3 12.27 -15.57 -28.73
N LEU A 4 11.79 -14.67 -29.59
CA LEU A 4 12.42 -13.36 -29.82
C LEU A 4 12.18 -12.40 -28.66
N GLU A 5 11.05 -12.56 -27.95
CA GLU A 5 10.77 -11.82 -26.72
C GLU A 5 11.68 -12.32 -25.58
N GLU A 6 11.86 -13.64 -25.44
CA GLU A 6 12.76 -14.26 -24.45
C GLU A 6 14.23 -13.88 -24.68
N GLU A 7 14.65 -13.78 -25.95
CA GLU A 7 16.00 -13.36 -26.34
C GLU A 7 16.20 -11.83 -26.28
N GLY A 8 15.13 -11.04 -25.93
CA GLY A 8 15.20 -9.58 -25.84
C GLY A 8 15.35 -8.85 -27.17
N VAL A 9 15.14 -9.55 -28.31
CA VAL A 9 15.24 -8.97 -29.68
C VAL A 9 14.04 -8.10 -29.99
N VAL A 10 12.86 -8.47 -29.48
CA VAL A 10 11.61 -7.71 -29.63
C VAL A 10 10.93 -7.55 -28.28
N ILE A 11 10.24 -6.43 -28.13
CA ILE A 11 9.40 -6.13 -26.96
C ILE A 11 7.97 -5.97 -27.45
N ARG A 12 7.03 -6.64 -26.79
CA ARG A 12 5.61 -6.44 -27.06
C ARG A 12 5.17 -5.10 -26.51
N CYS A 13 4.77 -4.21 -27.38
CA CYS A 13 4.19 -2.92 -27.03
C CYS A 13 2.66 -2.98 -27.11
N GLY A 14 1.99 -2.21 -26.26
CA GLY A 14 0.56 -1.99 -26.32
C GLY A 14 0.24 -0.55 -25.94
N LEU A 15 -0.96 -0.10 -26.28
CA LEU A 15 -1.44 1.22 -25.88
C LEU A 15 -1.54 1.31 -24.36
N THR A 16 -0.93 2.34 -23.80
CA THR A 16 -0.89 2.59 -22.36
C THR A 16 -1.73 3.81 -21.99
N PRO A 17 -2.15 3.96 -20.73
CA PRO A 17 -2.77 5.19 -20.27
C PRO A 17 -1.92 6.45 -20.52
N THR A 18 -0.58 6.31 -20.51
CA THR A 18 0.33 7.42 -20.82
C THR A 18 0.21 7.88 -22.27
N ASP A 19 0.02 6.96 -23.21
CA ASP A 19 -0.21 7.31 -24.62
C ASP A 19 -1.52 8.10 -24.78
N ILE A 20 -2.57 7.70 -24.08
CA ILE A 20 -3.83 8.45 -24.07
C ILE A 20 -3.67 9.85 -23.45
N MET A 21 -2.85 9.98 -22.40
CA MET A 21 -2.54 11.30 -21.82
C MET A 21 -1.76 12.18 -22.80
N HIS A 22 -0.85 11.62 -23.63
CA HIS A 22 -0.17 12.37 -24.69
C HIS A 22 -1.17 12.87 -25.72
N ARG A 23 -2.07 11.99 -26.16
CA ARG A 23 -3.11 12.33 -27.12
C ARG A 23 -4.05 13.43 -26.62
N LYS A 24 -4.42 13.40 -25.32
CA LYS A 24 -5.26 14.43 -24.69
C LYS A 24 -4.49 15.72 -24.31
N GLY A 25 -3.16 15.72 -24.44
CA GLY A 25 -2.31 16.86 -24.09
C GLY A 25 -2.04 17.04 -22.60
N ASP A 26 -2.49 16.11 -21.75
CA ASP A 26 -2.29 16.14 -20.29
C ASP A 26 -0.85 15.76 -19.90
N PHE A 27 -0.13 15.13 -20.80
CA PHE A 27 1.27 14.74 -20.64
C PHE A 27 1.97 14.73 -22.01
N THR A 28 3.14 15.38 -22.13
CA THR A 28 3.81 15.62 -23.42
C THR A 28 5.30 15.26 -23.41
N ARG A 29 5.71 14.34 -22.54
CA ARG A 29 7.14 14.04 -22.30
C ARG A 29 7.74 13.11 -23.35
N PHE A 30 6.91 12.32 -24.03
CA PHE A 30 7.34 11.32 -25.02
C PHE A 30 6.79 11.65 -26.41
N ASN A 31 6.90 10.74 -27.36
CA ASN A 31 6.50 10.92 -28.73
C ASN A 31 4.94 10.89 -28.87
N SER A 32 4.35 12.05 -29.12
CA SER A 32 2.90 12.18 -29.27
C SER A 32 2.37 11.55 -30.58
N GLU A 33 3.17 11.54 -31.65
CA GLU A 33 2.79 10.92 -32.91
C GLU A 33 2.67 9.40 -32.80
N ALA A 34 3.61 8.75 -32.08
CA ALA A 34 3.53 7.33 -31.80
C ALA A 34 2.30 6.98 -30.94
N ALA A 35 1.94 7.84 -29.98
CA ALA A 35 0.75 7.69 -29.15
C ALA A 35 -0.54 7.81 -29.99
N GLU A 36 -0.60 8.75 -30.92
CA GLU A 36 -1.72 8.92 -31.83
C GLU A 36 -1.92 7.70 -32.73
N LEU A 37 -0.86 7.24 -33.41
CA LEU A 37 -0.90 6.04 -34.25
C LEU A 37 -1.32 4.78 -33.47
N GLY A 38 -0.81 4.63 -32.22
CA GLY A 38 -1.22 3.55 -31.34
C GLY A 38 -2.71 3.61 -30.96
N ALA A 39 -3.22 4.81 -30.69
CA ALA A 39 -4.63 5.02 -30.38
C ALA A 39 -5.53 4.76 -31.60
N GLU A 40 -5.17 5.25 -32.79
CA GLU A 40 -5.88 4.98 -34.05
C GLU A 40 -5.96 3.48 -34.34
N PHE A 41 -4.85 2.78 -34.20
CA PHE A 41 -4.80 1.32 -34.41
C PHE A 41 -5.74 0.58 -33.46
N VAL A 42 -5.68 0.85 -32.14
CA VAL A 42 -6.53 0.17 -31.16
C VAL A 42 -8.00 0.54 -31.35
N ALA A 43 -8.30 1.82 -31.61
CA ALA A 43 -9.66 2.29 -31.89
C ALA A 43 -10.28 1.59 -33.09
N SER A 44 -9.50 1.39 -34.16
CA SER A 44 -9.95 0.65 -35.34
C SER A 44 -10.23 -0.83 -35.04
N CYS A 45 -9.48 -1.46 -34.13
CA CYS A 45 -9.70 -2.85 -33.76
C CYS A 45 -11.03 -3.09 -33.01
N ILE A 46 -11.58 -2.06 -32.36
CA ILE A 46 -12.83 -2.15 -31.58
C ILE A 46 -13.96 -1.30 -32.19
N ASP A 47 -13.75 -0.79 -33.39
CA ASP A 47 -14.74 -0.01 -34.16
C ASP A 47 -15.27 1.24 -33.44
N VAL A 48 -14.36 2.02 -32.86
CA VAL A 48 -14.65 3.32 -32.21
C VAL A 48 -13.73 4.41 -32.74
N SER A 49 -14.09 5.68 -32.50
CA SER A 49 -13.17 6.77 -32.79
C SER A 49 -12.01 6.82 -31.74
N PRO A 50 -10.82 7.33 -32.12
CA PRO A 50 -9.73 7.53 -31.18
C PRO A 50 -10.10 8.45 -30.00
N ASP A 51 -11.01 9.42 -30.18
CA ASP A 51 -11.54 10.26 -29.11
C ASP A 51 -12.38 9.44 -28.13
N THR A 52 -13.30 8.65 -28.65
CA THR A 52 -14.13 7.73 -27.85
C THR A 52 -13.26 6.76 -27.06
N LEU A 53 -12.23 6.17 -27.69
CA LEU A 53 -11.28 5.31 -27.01
C LEU A 53 -10.59 6.04 -25.84
N SER A 54 -10.16 7.28 -26.06
CA SER A 54 -9.50 8.09 -25.05
C SER A 54 -10.41 8.37 -23.84
N ASP A 55 -11.67 8.68 -24.10
CA ASP A 55 -12.65 8.90 -23.03
C ASP A 55 -12.98 7.62 -22.28
N MET A 56 -13.10 6.49 -22.97
CA MET A 56 -13.28 5.16 -22.36
C MET A 56 -12.12 4.81 -21.43
N VAL A 57 -10.88 5.03 -21.86
CA VAL A 57 -9.69 4.75 -21.04
C VAL A 57 -9.66 5.65 -19.80
N TYR A 58 -9.94 6.94 -19.94
CA TYR A 58 -9.99 7.88 -18.82
C TYR A 58 -11.07 7.50 -17.80
N ASP A 59 -12.26 7.14 -18.31
CA ASP A 59 -13.33 6.66 -17.44
C ASP A 59 -12.95 5.38 -16.69
N LEU A 60 -12.34 4.44 -17.37
CA LEU A 60 -11.85 3.20 -16.76
C LEU A 60 -10.80 3.46 -15.69
N MET A 61 -9.89 4.42 -15.90
CA MET A 61 -8.90 4.82 -14.89
C MET A 61 -9.56 5.45 -13.66
N LYS A 62 -10.51 6.37 -13.86
CA LYS A 62 -11.29 6.97 -12.77
C LYS A 62 -12.07 5.91 -11.99
N LYS A 63 -12.74 5.01 -12.70
CA LYS A 63 -13.47 3.87 -12.11
C LYS A 63 -12.55 2.99 -11.27
N ARG A 64 -11.39 2.62 -11.80
CA ARG A 64 -10.38 1.83 -11.06
C ARG A 64 -9.90 2.54 -9.81
N LEU A 65 -9.61 3.83 -9.91
CA LEU A 65 -9.21 4.65 -8.77
C LEU A 65 -10.30 4.71 -7.70
N TYR A 66 -11.54 4.98 -8.13
CA TYR A 66 -12.72 4.97 -7.25
C TYR A 66 -12.88 3.63 -6.52
N MET A 67 -12.87 2.52 -7.25
CA MET A 67 -13.03 1.18 -6.67
C MET A 67 -11.93 0.86 -5.65
N ASN A 68 -10.68 1.23 -5.95
CA ASN A 68 -9.56 1.01 -5.04
C ASN A 68 -9.68 1.85 -3.76
N ILE A 69 -10.07 3.12 -3.88
CA ILE A 69 -10.28 3.98 -2.70
C ILE A 69 -11.40 3.42 -1.83
N VAL A 70 -12.55 3.06 -2.42
CA VAL A 70 -13.66 2.46 -1.67
C VAL A 70 -13.23 1.16 -0.99
N ARG A 71 -12.47 0.30 -1.68
CA ARG A 71 -11.92 -0.93 -1.09
C ARG A 71 -11.07 -0.64 0.14
N VAL A 72 -10.09 0.25 0.03
CA VAL A 72 -9.20 0.62 1.13
C VAL A 72 -9.99 1.16 2.33
N LEU A 73 -10.98 2.03 2.09
CA LEU A 73 -11.81 2.59 3.13
C LEU A 73 -12.67 1.52 3.84
N ILE A 74 -13.22 0.56 3.09
CA ILE A 74 -13.97 -0.56 3.66
C ILE A 74 -13.04 -1.46 4.49
N GLU A 75 -11.85 -1.81 3.97
CA GLU A 75 -10.88 -2.63 4.67
C GLU A 75 -10.34 -1.96 5.94
N ASP A 76 -10.24 -0.64 5.96
CA ASP A 76 -9.84 0.12 7.15
C ASP A 76 -10.94 0.14 8.20
N GLN A 77 -12.17 0.38 7.79
CA GLN A 77 -13.31 0.39 8.69
C GLN A 77 -13.67 -1.02 9.20
N TYR A 78 -13.46 -2.05 8.39
CA TYR A 78 -13.79 -3.45 8.69
C TYR A 78 -12.56 -4.36 8.48
N PRO A 79 -11.64 -4.44 9.44
CA PRO A 79 -10.35 -5.11 9.30
C PRO A 79 -10.41 -6.59 8.89
N HIS A 80 -11.53 -7.27 9.10
CA HIS A 80 -11.69 -8.66 8.65
C HIS A 80 -11.61 -8.81 7.13
N PHE A 81 -12.00 -7.77 6.36
CA PHE A 81 -11.89 -7.79 4.90
C PHE A 81 -10.44 -7.75 4.40
N ARG A 82 -9.48 -7.24 5.20
CA ARG A 82 -8.05 -7.30 4.84
C ARG A 82 -7.54 -8.73 4.66
N LYS A 83 -8.13 -9.69 5.40
CA LYS A 83 -7.74 -11.11 5.33
C LYS A 83 -8.57 -11.91 4.34
N SER A 84 -9.88 -11.64 4.25
CA SER A 84 -10.82 -12.41 3.42
C SER A 84 -11.01 -11.85 2.01
N GLY A 85 -10.61 -10.59 1.76
CA GLY A 85 -11.02 -9.83 0.59
C GLY A 85 -12.50 -9.42 0.66
N LEU A 86 -12.92 -8.52 -0.22
CA LEU A 86 -14.32 -8.04 -0.28
C LEU A 86 -15.28 -9.06 -0.92
N GLY A 87 -14.74 -9.97 -1.71
CA GLY A 87 -15.52 -10.93 -2.50
C GLY A 87 -16.20 -10.31 -3.73
N ASN A 88 -16.49 -11.15 -4.71
CA ASN A 88 -16.96 -10.71 -6.04
C ASN A 88 -18.27 -9.90 -5.99
N ARG A 89 -19.15 -10.18 -5.04
CA ARG A 89 -20.45 -9.48 -4.94
C ARG A 89 -20.29 -8.03 -4.50
N LEU A 90 -19.46 -7.78 -3.49
CA LEU A 90 -19.21 -6.41 -3.02
C LEU A 90 -18.40 -5.62 -4.05
N GLU A 91 -17.41 -6.24 -4.68
CA GLU A 91 -16.66 -5.64 -5.80
C GLU A 91 -17.59 -5.24 -6.97
N ALA A 92 -18.55 -6.09 -7.33
CA ALA A 92 -19.54 -5.77 -8.34
C ALA A 92 -20.43 -4.58 -7.93
N MET A 93 -20.86 -4.52 -6.66
CA MET A 93 -21.64 -3.38 -6.14
C MET A 93 -20.84 -2.07 -6.17
N ILE A 94 -19.54 -2.12 -5.85
CA ILE A 94 -18.66 -0.93 -5.94
C ILE A 94 -18.54 -0.49 -7.40
N SER A 95 -18.36 -1.43 -8.32
CA SER A 95 -18.30 -1.15 -9.76
C SER A 95 -19.61 -0.52 -10.27
N GLU A 96 -20.75 -1.09 -9.87
CA GLU A 96 -22.07 -0.62 -10.28
C GLU A 96 -22.38 0.78 -9.75
N SER A 97 -21.95 1.09 -8.52
CA SER A 97 -22.14 2.42 -7.94
C SER A 97 -21.46 3.53 -8.75
N TRP A 98 -20.34 3.24 -9.44
CA TRP A 98 -19.71 4.17 -10.37
C TRP A 98 -20.58 4.44 -11.60
N GLU A 99 -21.14 3.39 -12.22
CA GLU A 99 -21.99 3.52 -13.39
C GLU A 99 -23.30 4.27 -13.09
N MET A 100 -23.93 3.98 -11.94
CA MET A 100 -25.13 4.68 -11.49
C MET A 100 -24.91 6.19 -11.31
N MET A 101 -23.74 6.59 -10.80
CA MET A 101 -23.41 8.02 -10.66
C MET A 101 -23.31 8.72 -12.02
N LYS A 102 -22.82 8.05 -13.06
CA LYS A 102 -22.68 8.60 -14.41
C LYS A 102 -24.02 8.74 -15.11
N GLY A 103 -24.90 7.76 -14.91
CA GLY A 103 -26.25 7.72 -15.51
C GLY A 103 -27.24 8.73 -14.91
N GLY A 104 -26.84 9.48 -13.87
CA GLY A 104 -27.69 10.48 -13.23
C GLY A 104 -28.73 9.91 -12.25
N GLY A 105 -28.87 8.60 -12.14
CA GLY A 105 -29.76 7.92 -11.16
C GLY A 105 -31.25 8.20 -11.34
N GLU A 106 -31.68 8.88 -12.40
CA GLU A 106 -33.08 9.09 -12.68
C GLU A 106 -33.70 7.82 -13.29
N GLY A 107 -34.55 7.17 -12.49
CA GLY A 107 -35.27 5.96 -12.89
C GLY A 107 -34.78 4.67 -12.24
N ASP A 108 -33.71 4.68 -11.48
CA ASP A 108 -33.24 3.51 -10.75
C ASP A 108 -34.14 3.18 -9.56
N PHE A 109 -34.59 1.93 -9.44
CA PHE A 109 -35.40 1.46 -8.34
C PHE A 109 -34.62 1.47 -7.00
N VAL A 110 -33.31 1.26 -7.07
CA VAL A 110 -32.37 1.31 -5.93
C VAL A 110 -31.08 2.00 -6.36
N GLY A 111 -30.76 3.12 -5.71
CA GLY A 111 -29.48 3.81 -5.90
C GLY A 111 -28.45 3.38 -4.87
N LEU A 112 -27.23 3.05 -5.30
CA LEU A 112 -26.08 2.75 -4.43
C LEU A 112 -25.02 3.84 -4.54
N ARG A 113 -24.62 4.42 -3.41
CA ARG A 113 -23.59 5.45 -3.39
C ARG A 113 -22.66 5.30 -2.18
N PHE A 114 -21.37 5.22 -2.43
CA PHE A 114 -20.35 5.30 -1.37
C PHE A 114 -19.98 6.76 -1.11
N ARG A 115 -19.80 7.09 0.16
CA ARG A 115 -19.37 8.42 0.61
C ARG A 115 -18.31 8.30 1.69
N THR A 116 -17.41 9.29 1.76
CA THR A 116 -16.42 9.38 2.81
C THR A 116 -16.27 10.81 3.31
N PRO A 117 -16.12 11.05 4.64
CA PRO A 117 -15.74 12.35 5.19
C PRO A 117 -14.25 12.64 5.05
N ALA A 118 -13.43 11.64 4.70
CA ALA A 118 -11.99 11.79 4.54
C ALA A 118 -11.65 12.65 3.32
N VAL A 119 -10.80 13.65 3.50
CA VAL A 119 -10.24 14.43 2.40
C VAL A 119 -9.18 13.59 1.68
N LEU A 120 -9.24 13.53 0.35
CA LEU A 120 -8.28 12.77 -0.45
C LEU A 120 -7.08 13.66 -0.78
N VAL A 121 -5.88 13.17 -0.49
CA VAL A 121 -4.63 13.84 -0.88
C VAL A 121 -4.02 13.09 -2.06
N GLY A 122 -3.89 13.77 -3.20
CA GLY A 122 -3.33 13.21 -4.43
C GLY A 122 -1.83 13.44 -4.52
N ILE A 123 -1.06 12.36 -4.69
CA ILE A 123 0.38 12.40 -4.98
C ILE A 123 0.68 11.54 -6.20
N GLY A 124 1.67 11.96 -7.00
CA GLY A 124 2.04 11.31 -8.26
C GLY A 124 1.63 12.11 -9.49
N ALA A 125 2.35 11.93 -10.59
CA ALA A 125 2.25 12.79 -11.79
C ALA A 125 0.84 12.90 -12.39
N PRO A 126 0.07 11.81 -12.64
CA PRO A 126 -1.22 11.92 -13.33
C PRO A 126 -2.41 12.14 -12.38
N ILE A 127 -2.20 12.24 -11.07
CA ILE A 127 -3.30 12.22 -10.08
C ILE A 127 -4.25 13.41 -10.23
N HIS A 128 -3.73 14.55 -10.65
CA HIS A 128 -4.50 15.79 -10.87
C HIS A 128 -5.57 15.64 -11.95
N ILE A 129 -5.43 14.70 -12.89
CA ILE A 129 -6.38 14.42 -13.96
C ILE A 129 -7.58 13.62 -13.44
N PHE A 130 -7.34 12.66 -12.55
CA PHE A 130 -8.32 11.64 -12.20
C PHE A 130 -8.97 11.82 -10.82
N LEU A 131 -8.20 12.30 -9.82
CA LEU A 131 -8.68 12.38 -8.44
C LEU A 131 -9.84 13.34 -8.22
N PRO A 132 -9.91 14.52 -8.87
CA PRO A 132 -11.02 15.44 -8.63
C PRO A 132 -12.40 14.85 -8.91
N ASP A 133 -12.56 14.12 -10.01
CA ASP A 133 -13.83 13.48 -10.36
C ASP A 133 -14.18 12.36 -9.38
N VAL A 134 -13.18 11.60 -8.95
CA VAL A 134 -13.37 10.53 -7.96
C VAL A 134 -13.74 11.10 -6.58
N ALA A 135 -13.12 12.18 -6.16
CA ALA A 135 -13.48 12.86 -4.91
C ALA A 135 -14.92 13.37 -4.94
N LYS A 136 -15.32 14.00 -6.05
CA LYS A 136 -16.71 14.43 -6.28
C LYS A 136 -17.68 13.25 -6.21
N ALA A 137 -17.32 12.11 -6.81
CA ALA A 137 -18.10 10.88 -6.78
C ALA A 137 -18.30 10.37 -5.35
N LEU A 138 -17.27 10.43 -4.51
CA LEU A 138 -17.30 10.04 -3.09
C LEU A 138 -17.89 11.12 -2.17
N GLY A 139 -18.32 12.25 -2.71
CA GLY A 139 -18.89 13.35 -1.95
C GLY A 139 -17.92 14.03 -1.00
N THR A 140 -16.64 14.06 -1.36
CA THR A 140 -15.55 14.65 -0.56
C THR A 140 -14.71 15.62 -1.37
N GLN A 141 -13.73 16.23 -0.71
CA GLN A 141 -12.75 17.12 -1.34
C GLN A 141 -11.45 16.38 -1.64
N CYS A 142 -10.71 16.88 -2.63
CA CYS A 142 -9.33 16.46 -2.86
C CYS A 142 -8.37 17.65 -2.76
N VAL A 143 -7.17 17.36 -2.29
CA VAL A 143 -6.04 18.29 -2.25
C VAL A 143 -4.90 17.69 -3.07
N ILE A 144 -4.39 18.43 -4.02
CA ILE A 144 -3.24 18.05 -4.83
C ILE A 144 -2.13 19.05 -4.51
N PRO A 145 -1.11 18.67 -3.73
CA PRO A 145 0.01 19.53 -3.39
C PRO A 145 0.76 20.00 -4.65
N GLU A 146 1.36 21.16 -4.59
CA GLU A 146 2.15 21.74 -5.71
C GLU A 146 3.22 20.76 -6.23
N ASN A 147 3.88 20.04 -5.32
CA ASN A 147 4.93 19.08 -5.66
C ASN A 147 4.41 17.65 -5.83
N ALA A 148 3.10 17.45 -6.04
CA ALA A 148 2.49 16.11 -6.16
C ALA A 148 3.17 15.25 -7.22
N GLY A 149 3.56 15.83 -8.36
CA GLY A 149 4.19 15.11 -9.47
C GLY A 149 5.58 14.55 -9.17
N VAL A 150 6.29 15.11 -8.21
CA VAL A 150 7.64 14.70 -7.78
C VAL A 150 7.69 14.25 -6.32
N ALA A 151 6.54 14.00 -5.72
CA ALA A 151 6.41 13.68 -4.29
C ALA A 151 7.27 12.49 -3.86
N ASN A 152 7.43 11.47 -4.70
CA ASN A 152 8.30 10.32 -4.41
C ASN A 152 9.79 10.73 -4.31
N ALA A 153 10.27 11.56 -5.24
CA ALA A 153 11.64 12.05 -5.22
C ALA A 153 11.86 12.98 -4.01
N LEU A 154 10.90 13.88 -3.75
CA LEU A 154 10.93 14.76 -2.60
C LEU A 154 10.92 13.99 -1.28
N GLY A 155 10.06 12.97 -1.18
CA GLY A 155 9.98 12.09 -0.02
C GLY A 155 11.26 11.27 0.20
N ALA A 156 11.92 10.85 -0.87
CA ALA A 156 13.21 10.16 -0.78
C ALA A 156 14.34 11.06 -0.26
N VAL A 157 14.28 12.35 -0.59
CA VAL A 157 15.27 13.35 -0.15
C VAL A 157 14.99 13.87 1.26
N LEU A 158 13.72 14.13 1.58
CA LEU A 158 13.29 14.71 2.87
C LEU A 158 12.84 13.66 3.90
N GLY A 159 12.71 12.42 3.46
CA GLY A 159 12.22 11.33 4.31
C GLY A 159 13.23 10.93 5.38
N ASN A 160 12.70 10.39 6.47
CA ASN A 160 13.53 9.76 7.48
C ASN A 160 13.78 8.28 7.11
N ILE A 161 14.96 7.79 7.45
CA ILE A 161 15.26 6.37 7.41
C ILE A 161 14.66 5.71 8.64
N ALA A 162 13.81 4.72 8.43
CA ALA A 162 13.27 3.90 9.48
C ALA A 162 13.79 2.45 9.35
N ALA A 163 14.19 1.87 10.47
CA ALA A 163 14.57 0.48 10.56
C ALA A 163 13.90 -0.15 11.77
N THR A 164 13.20 -1.26 11.57
CA THR A 164 12.57 -2.02 12.64
C THR A 164 13.26 -3.36 12.80
N CYS A 165 13.52 -3.75 14.03
CA CYS A 165 14.04 -5.06 14.40
C CYS A 165 13.11 -5.73 15.40
N GLU A 166 12.89 -7.04 15.22
CA GLU A 166 12.14 -7.89 16.13
C GLU A 166 13.05 -8.97 16.68
N ILE A 167 13.03 -9.15 18.00
CA ILE A 167 13.68 -10.25 18.70
C ILE A 167 12.60 -11.15 19.30
N GLU A 168 12.65 -12.42 18.93
CA GLU A 168 11.71 -13.42 19.43
C GLU A 168 12.18 -13.99 20.76
N ILE A 169 11.23 -14.15 21.70
CA ILE A 169 11.46 -14.75 23.01
C ILE A 169 10.45 -15.88 23.17
N LYS A 170 10.92 -17.10 23.40
CA LYS A 170 10.06 -18.27 23.59
C LYS A 170 10.13 -18.79 25.03
N PRO A 171 8.96 -19.03 25.65
CA PRO A 171 8.93 -19.71 26.93
C PRO A 171 9.37 -21.19 26.81
N GLN A 172 10.12 -21.67 27.76
CA GLN A 172 10.47 -23.10 27.92
C GLN A 172 9.49 -23.74 28.88
N TYR A 173 8.67 -24.66 28.38
CA TYR A 173 7.69 -25.37 29.17
C TYR A 173 8.23 -26.70 29.74
N SER A 174 7.84 -27.00 30.96
CA SER A 174 7.96 -28.30 31.57
C SER A 174 6.60 -28.79 32.09
N ILE A 175 6.59 -29.95 32.72
CA ILE A 175 5.41 -30.51 33.40
C ILE A 175 4.90 -29.58 34.52
N GLU A 176 5.80 -28.84 35.15
CA GLU A 176 5.51 -27.94 36.28
C GLU A 176 5.18 -26.50 35.83
N GLY A 177 5.22 -26.21 34.50
CA GLY A 177 4.97 -24.88 33.97
C GLY A 177 6.16 -24.28 33.22
N ILE A 178 6.25 -22.96 33.17
CA ILE A 178 7.35 -22.26 32.48
C ILE A 178 8.60 -22.30 33.39
N GLN A 179 9.69 -22.88 32.87
CA GLN A 179 10.98 -22.96 33.56
C GLN A 179 11.94 -21.83 33.20
N GLY A 180 11.70 -21.14 32.10
CA GLY A 180 12.55 -20.07 31.63
C GLY A 180 12.17 -19.59 30.25
N TYR A 181 13.01 -18.77 29.67
CA TYR A 181 12.78 -18.10 28.37
C TYR A 181 14.05 -18.18 27.53
N ILE A 182 13.89 -18.44 26.24
CA ILE A 182 14.94 -18.38 25.23
C ILE A 182 14.77 -17.08 24.44
N VAL A 183 15.79 -16.25 24.46
CA VAL A 183 15.86 -15.02 23.65
C VAL A 183 16.66 -15.32 22.38
N PHE A 184 16.03 -15.18 21.22
CA PHE A 184 16.66 -15.41 19.91
C PHE A 184 17.24 -14.10 19.37
N GLY A 185 18.39 -13.70 19.92
CA GLY A 185 19.12 -12.55 19.39
C GLY A 185 19.76 -12.85 18.02
N LYS A 186 20.11 -11.81 17.29
CA LYS A 186 20.72 -11.97 15.94
C LYS A 186 22.10 -12.63 15.97
N SER A 187 22.90 -12.33 16.95
CA SER A 187 24.27 -12.83 17.08
C SER A 187 24.39 -14.03 18.03
N ARG A 188 23.47 -14.17 18.97
CA ARG A 188 23.49 -15.25 19.96
C ARG A 188 22.08 -15.55 20.48
N THR A 189 21.90 -16.78 20.96
CA THR A 189 20.74 -17.21 21.73
C THR A 189 21.09 -17.20 23.22
N SER A 190 20.23 -16.64 24.07
CA SER A 190 20.41 -16.59 25.51
C SER A 190 19.22 -17.29 26.18
N SER A 191 19.49 -17.99 27.31
CA SER A 191 18.44 -18.60 28.13
C SER A 191 18.48 -17.97 29.51
N VAL A 192 17.31 -17.54 29.99
CA VAL A 192 17.15 -16.91 31.31
C VAL A 192 15.91 -17.47 32.01
N ALA A 193 15.87 -17.47 33.31
CA ALA A 193 14.76 -17.99 34.08
C ALA A 193 13.62 -16.98 34.23
N ASP A 194 13.95 -15.70 34.27
CA ASP A 194 13.02 -14.62 34.56
C ASP A 194 12.46 -14.00 33.24
N LYS A 195 11.15 -13.72 33.26
CA LYS A 195 10.45 -13.14 32.11
C LYS A 195 10.87 -11.71 31.81
N ASP A 196 10.99 -10.90 32.85
CA ASP A 196 11.29 -9.48 32.69
C ASP A 196 12.76 -9.29 32.29
N GLU A 197 13.65 -10.17 32.77
CA GLU A 197 15.02 -10.25 32.32
C GLU A 197 15.11 -10.60 30.83
N ALA A 198 14.34 -11.61 30.39
CA ALA A 198 14.27 -12.01 28.98
C ALA A 198 13.78 -10.85 28.07
N ILE A 199 12.72 -10.16 28.48
CA ILE A 199 12.19 -8.99 27.79
C ILE A 199 13.24 -7.87 27.75
N GLY A 200 13.91 -7.60 28.87
CA GLY A 200 14.95 -6.58 28.93
C GLY A 200 16.14 -6.86 27.99
N ILE A 201 16.56 -8.13 27.88
CA ILE A 201 17.59 -8.54 26.91
C ILE A 201 17.08 -8.34 25.50
N GLY A 202 15.87 -8.84 25.19
CA GLY A 202 15.26 -8.73 23.85
C GLY A 202 15.10 -7.29 23.38
N LEU A 203 14.64 -6.38 24.25
CA LEU A 203 14.51 -4.96 23.91
C LEU A 203 15.85 -4.31 23.63
N ARG A 204 16.86 -4.52 24.47
CA ARG A 204 18.21 -3.97 24.25
C ARG A 204 18.82 -4.45 22.92
N GLU A 205 18.67 -5.74 22.60
CA GLU A 205 19.17 -6.29 21.34
C GLU A 205 18.38 -5.76 20.14
N ALA A 206 17.04 -5.64 20.25
CA ALA A 206 16.21 -5.06 19.20
C ALA A 206 16.57 -3.59 18.92
N GLU A 207 16.77 -2.80 19.96
CA GLU A 207 17.18 -1.39 19.85
C GLU A 207 18.57 -1.23 19.22
N ALA A 208 19.53 -2.04 19.65
CA ALA A 208 20.87 -2.02 19.09
C ALA A 208 20.88 -2.38 17.60
N GLU A 209 20.16 -3.43 17.21
CA GLU A 209 20.06 -3.87 15.82
C GLU A 209 19.26 -2.89 14.96
N ALA A 210 18.14 -2.36 15.44
CA ALA A 210 17.37 -1.35 14.72
C ALA A 210 18.21 -0.10 14.44
N ARG A 211 19.00 0.35 15.44
CA ARG A 211 19.92 1.48 15.29
C ARG A 211 21.03 1.18 14.27
N ALA A 212 21.65 0.01 14.37
CA ALA A 212 22.70 -0.41 13.44
C ALA A 212 22.19 -0.51 12.00
N GLU A 213 20.98 -1.04 11.82
CA GLU A 213 20.33 -1.13 10.51
C GLU A 213 19.97 0.25 9.96
N ALA A 214 19.46 1.16 10.78
CA ALA A 214 19.19 2.54 10.34
C ALA A 214 20.47 3.23 9.85
N ILE A 215 21.58 3.06 10.54
CA ILE A 215 22.90 3.59 10.14
C ILE A 215 23.36 2.93 8.82
N ARG A 216 23.22 1.61 8.67
CA ARG A 216 23.56 0.90 7.41
C ARG A 216 22.76 1.42 6.23
N ARG A 217 21.51 1.81 6.46
CA ARG A 217 20.63 2.42 5.43
C ARG A 217 20.93 3.89 5.18
N GLY A 218 21.89 4.50 5.89
CA GLY A 218 22.32 5.87 5.69
C GLY A 218 21.69 6.90 6.62
N ALA A 219 21.10 6.48 7.76
CA ALA A 219 20.63 7.42 8.78
C ALA A 219 21.82 8.16 9.39
N LEU A 220 21.72 9.49 9.45
CA LEU A 220 22.71 10.38 10.05
C LEU A 220 22.08 11.22 11.16
N GLY A 221 22.93 11.78 12.02
CA GLY A 221 22.51 12.64 13.14
C GLY A 221 21.87 11.85 14.29
N ASP A 222 20.92 12.49 14.97
CA ASP A 222 20.22 11.89 16.09
C ASP A 222 19.21 10.86 15.60
N ILE A 223 19.37 9.62 16.09
CA ILE A 223 18.46 8.51 15.79
C ILE A 223 17.55 8.32 17.00
N SER A 224 16.26 8.56 16.80
CA SER A 224 15.22 8.28 17.79
C SER A 224 14.91 6.78 17.81
N LEU A 225 14.76 6.22 19.01
CA LEU A 225 14.41 4.83 19.25
C LEU A 225 13.05 4.75 19.95
N THR A 226 12.19 3.90 19.45
CA THR A 226 10.95 3.50 20.13
C THR A 226 10.91 1.99 20.21
N SER A 227 10.56 1.45 21.39
CA SER A 227 10.47 0.01 21.57
C SER A 227 9.20 -0.38 22.33
N HIS A 228 8.69 -1.57 22.04
CA HIS A 228 7.52 -2.15 22.69
C HIS A 228 7.58 -3.67 22.66
N VAL A 229 6.72 -4.28 23.46
CA VAL A 229 6.61 -5.74 23.58
C VAL A 229 5.25 -6.19 23.07
N VAL A 230 5.23 -7.23 22.25
CA VAL A 230 4.02 -7.90 21.79
C VAL A 230 3.99 -9.31 22.40
N MET A 231 2.95 -9.62 23.15
CA MET A 231 2.74 -10.96 23.73
C MET A 231 1.83 -11.77 22.83
N GLY A 232 2.27 -12.96 22.44
CA GLY A 232 1.47 -13.93 21.71
C GLY A 232 0.87 -14.92 22.70
N THR A 233 -0.41 -14.77 23.00
CA THR A 233 -1.18 -15.66 23.87
C THR A 233 -2.30 -16.33 23.12
N ALA A 234 -2.72 -17.54 23.55
CA ALA A 234 -3.95 -18.17 23.07
C ALA A 234 -4.66 -18.84 24.25
N GLU A 235 -5.98 -18.89 24.14
CA GLU A 235 -6.82 -19.57 25.10
C GLU A 235 -6.85 -21.07 24.79
N ALA A 236 -6.43 -21.91 25.73
CA ALA A 236 -6.54 -23.36 25.64
C ALA A 236 -8.00 -23.81 25.90
N SER A 237 -8.32 -25.05 25.53
CA SER A 237 -9.69 -25.63 25.65
C SER A 237 -10.26 -25.61 27.08
N ASN A 238 -9.39 -25.47 28.09
CA ASN A 238 -9.76 -25.34 29.51
C ASN A 238 -9.85 -23.88 30.00
N LYS A 239 -9.90 -22.91 29.08
CA LYS A 239 -9.89 -21.45 29.38
C LYS A 239 -8.61 -20.94 30.03
N THR A 240 -7.53 -21.70 30.00
CA THR A 240 -6.23 -21.21 30.47
C THR A 240 -5.53 -20.48 29.36
N GLU A 241 -5.04 -19.28 29.64
CA GLU A 241 -4.23 -18.50 28.69
C GLU A 241 -2.81 -19.09 28.63
N VAL A 242 -2.37 -19.46 27.45
CA VAL A 242 -1.04 -20.03 27.19
C VAL A 242 -0.21 -19.02 26.41
N LEU A 243 0.98 -18.70 26.89
CA LEU A 243 1.93 -17.81 26.25
C LEU A 243 2.74 -18.57 25.21
N PHE A 244 2.55 -18.29 23.92
CA PHE A 244 3.33 -18.93 22.84
C PHE A 244 4.67 -18.28 22.57
N GLY A 245 4.78 -16.99 22.86
CA GLY A 245 6.00 -16.24 22.63
C GLY A 245 5.82 -14.77 22.93
N ILE A 246 6.94 -14.09 23.00
CA ILE A 246 7.00 -12.64 23.18
C ILE A 246 7.89 -12.11 22.07
N LYS A 247 7.51 -10.98 21.48
CA LYS A 247 8.34 -10.23 20.56
C LYS A 247 8.74 -8.90 21.17
N ALA A 248 10.02 -8.67 21.29
CA ALA A 248 10.58 -7.36 21.57
C ALA A 248 10.82 -6.64 20.25
N VAL A 249 10.13 -5.53 20.03
CA VAL A 249 10.16 -4.78 18.75
C VAL A 249 10.76 -3.41 19.03
N ALA A 250 11.74 -3.02 18.23
CA ALA A 250 12.31 -1.67 18.28
C ALA A 250 12.35 -1.06 16.88
N THR A 251 12.02 0.23 16.81
CA THR A 251 12.10 1.03 15.58
C THR A 251 13.03 2.21 15.80
N ALA A 252 14.03 2.31 14.93
CA ALA A 252 14.99 3.41 14.88
C ALA A 252 14.61 4.33 13.72
N ILE A 253 14.53 5.64 13.95
CA ILE A 253 14.22 6.66 12.94
C ILE A 253 15.32 7.73 12.99
N GLY A 254 15.97 7.97 11.84
CA GLY A 254 17.00 8.99 11.69
C GLY A 254 16.84 9.76 10.40
N GLY A 255 17.39 10.97 10.35
CA GLY A 255 17.38 11.81 9.15
C GLY A 255 18.32 11.26 8.06
N VAL A 256 18.03 11.60 6.80
CA VAL A 256 18.97 11.44 5.68
C VAL A 256 19.92 12.64 5.72
N GLY A 257 21.23 12.40 5.69
CA GLY A 257 22.21 13.48 5.53
C GLY A 257 22.11 14.07 4.13
N LEU A 258 21.85 15.33 4.04
CA LEU A 258 21.96 16.14 2.83
C LEU A 258 23.35 16.78 2.77
#